data_c3556cda465fa7a4d5f86bdde2687701
#
_entry.id   c3556cda465fa7a4d5f86bdde2687701
#
_cell.length_a   1.000
_cell.length_b   1.000
_cell.length_c   1.000
_cell.angle_alpha   90.00
_cell.angle_beta   90.00
_cell.angle_gamma   90.00
#
_symmetry.space_group_name_H-M   'P 1'
#
loop_
_entity.id
_entity.type
_entity.pdbx_description
1 polymer ?
#
loop_
_entity_poly.entity_id
_entity_poly.type
_entity_poly.pdbx_seq_one_letter_code
_entity_poly.pdbx_strand_id
1 'polypeptide(L)'
;MYRRFAAALLSALLLSPGWLGMTGFTQLIGFVPLLWISSSYEGGRRNWWRMFGWAALTFVLWNAMTIWWIWNATPVGPVAATLASTTLNMIAFMLFHTVSKKGPKALAYTLLVAGWIATEYWYTVGEFSW
;
A
#
# COMPACT_ATOMS: atom_id res chain seq x y z
N MET A 1 -5.08 17.48 -9.31
CA MET A 1 -4.78 16.15 -9.85
C MET A 1 -3.29 15.85 -9.78
N TYR A 2 -2.40 16.67 -10.35
CA TYR A 2 -0.93 16.46 -10.35
C TYR A 2 -0.31 16.24 -8.96
N ARG A 3 -0.71 17.03 -7.96
CA ARG A 3 -0.20 16.91 -6.57
C ARG A 3 -0.48 15.54 -5.95
N ARG A 4 -1.68 14.98 -6.19
CA ARG A 4 -2.05 13.64 -5.69
C ARG A 4 -1.32 12.54 -6.45
N PHE A 5 -1.14 12.69 -7.75
CA PHE A 5 -0.33 11.75 -8.55
C PHE A 5 1.12 11.73 -8.06
N ALA A 6 1.73 12.91 -7.89
CA ALA A 6 3.08 13.02 -7.34
C ALA A 6 3.20 12.41 -5.93
N ALA A 7 2.20 12.61 -5.06
CA ALA A 7 2.17 12.03 -3.73
C ALA A 7 2.04 10.48 -3.78
N ALA A 8 1.20 9.93 -4.65
CA ALA A 8 1.06 8.49 -4.83
C ALA A 8 2.37 7.86 -5.33
N LEU A 9 3.01 8.48 -6.33
CA LEU A 9 4.31 8.06 -6.84
C LEU A 9 5.40 8.15 -5.76
N LEU A 10 5.46 9.26 -5.02
CA LEU A 10 6.41 9.45 -3.93
C LEU A 10 6.23 8.38 -2.85
N SER A 11 4.99 8.05 -2.49
CA SER A 11 4.72 6.99 -1.52
C SER A 11 5.25 5.63 -2.01
N ALA A 12 5.00 5.27 -3.27
CA ALA A 12 5.51 4.04 -3.86
C ALA A 12 7.05 4.01 -3.87
N LEU A 13 7.70 5.11 -4.22
CA LEU A 13 9.17 5.23 -4.22
C LEU A 13 9.76 5.12 -2.81
N LEU A 14 9.15 5.74 -1.80
CA LEU A 14 9.62 5.67 -0.42
C LEU A 14 9.43 4.29 0.23
N LEU A 15 8.42 3.55 -0.18
CA LEU A 15 8.17 2.18 0.31
C LEU A 15 9.12 1.15 -0.32
N SER A 16 9.69 1.41 -1.50
CA SER A 16 10.47 0.44 -2.27
C SER A 16 11.85 0.08 -1.67
N PRO A 17 12.67 1.03 -1.13
CA PRO A 17 14.05 0.75 -0.74
C PRO A 17 14.19 -0.32 0.33
N GLY A 18 13.26 -0.40 1.28
CA GLY A 18 13.30 -1.42 2.34
C GLY A 18 13.19 -2.85 1.79
N TRP A 19 12.38 -3.06 0.78
CA TRP A 19 12.20 -4.35 0.12
C TRP A 19 13.31 -4.68 -0.88
N LEU A 20 14.02 -3.67 -1.38
CA LEU A 20 15.18 -3.85 -2.26
C LEU A 20 16.49 -4.03 -1.49
N GLY A 21 16.44 -4.17 -0.16
CA GLY A 21 17.62 -4.37 0.68
C GLY A 21 18.50 -3.11 0.84
N MET A 22 17.98 -1.92 0.49
CA MET A 22 18.76 -0.68 0.57
C MET A 22 18.68 -0.03 1.95
N THR A 23 17.48 0.37 2.39
CA THR A 23 17.24 0.99 3.71
C THR A 23 15.78 0.89 4.11
N GLY A 24 15.52 0.54 5.38
CA GLY A 24 14.18 0.51 5.94
C GLY A 24 13.67 1.88 6.45
N PHE A 25 14.56 2.89 6.58
CA PHE A 25 14.17 4.18 7.14
C PHE A 25 13.11 4.91 6.32
N THR A 26 13.15 4.77 4.99
CA THR A 26 12.17 5.40 4.10
C THR A 26 10.77 4.81 4.26
N GLN A 27 10.64 3.57 4.73
CA GLN A 27 9.34 2.96 4.99
C GLN A 27 8.59 3.65 6.14
N LEU A 28 9.31 4.20 7.13
CA LEU A 28 8.70 4.94 8.25
C LEU A 28 7.90 6.16 7.77
N ILE A 29 8.33 6.79 6.69
CA ILE A 29 7.68 7.96 6.10
C ILE A 29 6.95 7.64 4.79
N GLY A 30 7.09 6.41 4.29
CA GLY A 30 6.55 5.99 2.98
C GLY A 30 5.04 6.12 2.86
N PHE A 31 4.32 5.96 3.95
CA PHE A 31 2.87 6.15 3.99
C PHE A 31 2.42 7.62 4.06
N VAL A 32 3.28 8.54 4.47
CA VAL A 32 2.91 9.95 4.70
C VAL A 32 2.24 10.59 3.48
N PRO A 33 2.78 10.48 2.25
CA PRO A 33 2.10 11.06 1.09
C PRO A 33 0.74 10.43 0.80
N LEU A 34 0.60 9.12 1.00
CA LEU A 34 -0.66 8.42 0.79
C LEU A 34 -1.71 8.77 1.87
N LEU A 35 -1.28 8.93 3.13
CA LEU A 35 -2.10 9.42 4.23
C LEU A 35 -2.57 10.86 3.99
N TRP A 36 -1.70 11.70 3.42
CA TRP A 36 -2.08 13.05 3.01
C TRP A 36 -3.18 13.04 1.93
N ILE A 37 -3.09 12.16 0.92
CA ILE A 37 -4.17 12.00 -0.06
C ILE A 37 -5.45 11.57 0.66
N SER A 38 -5.37 10.58 1.55
CA SER A 38 -6.51 10.11 2.33
C SER A 38 -7.15 11.24 3.14
N SER A 39 -6.36 12.07 3.83
CA SER A 39 -6.86 13.20 4.62
C SER A 39 -7.53 14.28 3.78
N SER A 40 -7.15 14.42 2.51
CA SER A 40 -7.71 15.42 1.58
C SER A 40 -9.09 15.06 1.05
N TYR A 41 -9.59 13.87 1.34
CA TYR A 41 -10.95 13.43 1.01
C TYR A 41 -11.82 13.40 2.24
N GLU A 42 -13.04 13.90 2.11
CA GLU A 42 -14.12 13.72 3.08
C GLU A 42 -14.75 12.33 2.93
N GLY A 43 -15.59 11.92 3.90
CA GLY A 43 -16.37 10.69 3.80
C GLY A 43 -17.34 10.72 2.61
N GLY A 44 -17.74 9.55 2.15
CA GLY A 44 -18.71 9.39 1.07
C GLY A 44 -18.23 8.41 0.00
N ARG A 45 -19.21 7.73 -0.65
CA ARG A 45 -18.94 6.65 -1.61
C ARG A 45 -18.05 7.09 -2.78
N ARG A 46 -18.29 8.30 -3.32
CA ARG A 46 -17.52 8.82 -4.46
C ARG A 46 -16.06 9.07 -4.09
N ASN A 47 -15.78 9.63 -2.91
CA ASN A 47 -14.44 9.90 -2.43
C ASN A 47 -13.72 8.61 -2.03
N TRP A 48 -14.47 7.62 -1.53
CA TRP A 48 -13.94 6.29 -1.25
C TRP A 48 -13.36 5.64 -2.52
N TRP A 49 -14.10 5.64 -3.64
CA TRP A 49 -13.62 5.10 -4.90
C TRP A 49 -12.44 5.88 -5.50
N ARG A 50 -12.41 7.20 -5.29
CA ARG A 50 -11.26 8.02 -5.68
C ARG A 50 -10.01 7.66 -4.86
N MET A 51 -10.16 7.48 -3.55
CA MET A 51 -9.06 7.04 -2.69
C MET A 51 -8.60 5.63 -3.05
N PHE A 52 -9.54 4.72 -3.34
CA PHE A 52 -9.24 3.38 -3.84
C PHE A 52 -8.33 3.44 -5.08
N GLY A 53 -8.64 4.29 -6.05
CA GLY A 53 -7.80 4.45 -7.25
C GLY A 53 -6.38 4.93 -6.93
N TRP A 54 -6.20 5.88 -6.00
CA TRP A 54 -4.88 6.35 -5.60
C TRP A 54 -4.09 5.30 -4.82
N ALA A 55 -4.73 4.60 -3.92
CA ALA A 55 -4.11 3.52 -3.17
C ALA A 55 -3.71 2.36 -4.10
N ALA A 56 -4.58 1.97 -5.03
CA ALA A 56 -4.29 0.95 -6.03
C ALA A 56 -3.08 1.33 -6.89
N LEU A 57 -3.03 2.58 -7.39
CA LEU A 57 -1.89 3.09 -8.14
C LEU A 57 -0.59 2.99 -7.32
N THR A 58 -0.62 3.46 -6.07
CA THR A 58 0.55 3.41 -5.19
C THR A 58 1.05 1.99 -4.97
N PHE A 59 0.15 1.06 -4.61
CA PHE A 59 0.56 -0.30 -4.27
C PHE A 59 0.92 -1.14 -5.49
N VAL A 60 0.27 -0.92 -6.65
CA VAL A 60 0.68 -1.57 -7.91
C VAL A 60 2.09 -1.11 -8.30
N LEU A 61 2.36 0.19 -8.26
CA LEU A 61 3.70 0.72 -8.58
C LEU A 61 4.76 0.20 -7.62
N TRP A 62 4.47 0.24 -6.31
CA TRP A 62 5.37 -0.27 -5.29
C TRP A 62 5.67 -1.76 -5.49
N ASN A 63 4.65 -2.60 -5.62
CA ASN A 63 4.83 -4.04 -5.85
C ASN A 63 5.55 -4.31 -7.17
N ALA A 64 5.21 -3.63 -8.24
CA ALA A 64 5.90 -3.77 -9.53
C ALA A 64 7.40 -3.45 -9.41
N MET A 65 7.77 -2.44 -8.63
CA MET A 65 9.19 -2.08 -8.41
C MET A 65 9.93 -3.07 -7.50
N THR A 66 9.24 -3.74 -6.58
CA THR A 66 9.88 -4.59 -5.57
C THR A 66 9.90 -6.07 -5.94
N ILE A 67 8.95 -6.55 -6.74
CA ILE A 67 8.79 -7.98 -7.07
C ILE A 67 9.01 -8.30 -8.55
N TRP A 68 9.52 -7.35 -9.35
CA TRP A 68 9.81 -7.54 -10.77
C TRP A 68 10.79 -8.71 -11.03
N TRP A 69 11.70 -8.99 -10.11
CA TRP A 69 12.70 -10.04 -10.23
C TRP A 69 12.12 -11.46 -10.34
N ILE A 70 10.87 -11.67 -9.90
CA ILE A 70 10.15 -12.95 -10.06
C ILE A 70 9.95 -13.30 -11.54
N TRP A 71 10.03 -12.30 -12.43
CA TRP A 71 9.99 -12.53 -13.88
C TRP A 71 11.04 -13.54 -14.36
N ASN A 72 12.19 -13.58 -13.68
CA ASN A 72 13.26 -14.49 -14.01
C ASN A 72 12.92 -15.96 -13.68
N ALA A 73 11.96 -16.19 -12.79
CA ALA A 73 11.52 -17.54 -12.41
C ALA A 73 10.33 -18.01 -13.29
N THR A 74 9.32 -17.18 -13.45
CA THR A 74 8.13 -17.48 -14.28
C THR A 74 7.53 -16.20 -14.88
N PRO A 75 7.10 -16.19 -16.14
CA PRO A 75 6.49 -15.00 -16.76
C PRO A 75 5.17 -14.56 -16.12
N VAL A 76 4.42 -15.50 -15.54
CA VAL A 76 3.12 -15.23 -14.88
C VAL A 76 3.30 -14.85 -13.41
N GLY A 77 4.41 -15.26 -12.78
CA GLY A 77 4.68 -15.06 -11.36
C GLY A 77 4.56 -13.60 -10.90
N PRO A 78 5.24 -12.62 -11.53
CA PRO A 78 5.18 -11.23 -11.11
C PRO A 78 3.77 -10.63 -11.18
N VAL A 79 2.98 -11.02 -12.17
CA VAL A 79 1.60 -10.53 -12.31
C VAL A 79 0.74 -11.06 -11.18
N ALA A 80 0.79 -12.37 -10.94
CA ALA A 80 0.02 -12.99 -9.85
C ALA A 80 0.46 -12.45 -8.48
N ALA A 81 1.77 -12.34 -8.22
CA ALA A 81 2.31 -11.79 -6.99
C ALA A 81 1.91 -10.32 -6.78
N THR A 82 2.04 -9.49 -7.82
CA THR A 82 1.62 -8.08 -7.75
C THR A 82 0.14 -7.94 -7.42
N LEU A 83 -0.72 -8.73 -8.05
CA LEU A 83 -2.16 -8.70 -7.79
C LEU A 83 -2.50 -9.16 -6.37
N ALA A 84 -1.92 -10.26 -5.92
CA ALA A 84 -2.14 -10.78 -4.56
C ALA A 84 -1.66 -9.78 -3.50
N SER A 85 -0.42 -9.30 -3.62
CA SER A 85 0.17 -8.34 -2.68
C SER A 85 -0.60 -7.02 -2.66
N THR A 86 -0.92 -6.48 -3.84
CA THR A 86 -1.71 -5.25 -3.94
C THR A 86 -3.08 -5.41 -3.27
N THR A 87 -3.74 -6.56 -3.46
CA THR A 87 -5.05 -6.82 -2.85
C THR A 87 -4.97 -6.79 -1.32
N LEU A 88 -3.99 -7.46 -0.72
CA LEU A 88 -3.79 -7.48 0.73
C LEU A 88 -3.49 -6.07 1.27
N ASN A 89 -2.57 -5.34 0.63
CA ASN A 89 -2.23 -3.98 1.01
C ASN A 89 -3.44 -3.03 0.89
N MET A 90 -4.25 -3.20 -0.16
CA MET A 90 -5.48 -2.46 -0.35
C MET A 90 -6.50 -2.71 0.75
N ILE A 91 -6.68 -3.96 1.19
CA ILE A 91 -7.60 -4.29 2.28
C ILE A 91 -7.19 -3.55 3.55
N ALA A 92 -5.93 -3.63 3.95
CA ALA A 92 -5.41 -2.97 5.15
C ALA A 92 -5.59 -1.44 5.07
N PHE A 93 -5.21 -0.83 3.93
CA PHE A 93 -5.28 0.62 3.78
C PHE A 93 -6.70 1.16 3.63
N MET A 94 -7.58 0.48 2.88
CA MET A 94 -8.97 0.92 2.71
C MET A 94 -9.80 0.72 3.97
N LEU A 95 -9.46 -0.26 4.81
CA LEU A 95 -10.03 -0.40 6.14
C LEU A 95 -9.67 0.83 7.00
N PHE A 96 -8.38 1.20 7.04
CA PHE A 96 -7.93 2.43 7.67
C PHE A 96 -8.69 3.65 7.15
N HIS A 97 -8.73 3.86 5.82
CA HIS A 97 -9.41 5.01 5.22
C HIS A 97 -10.88 5.08 5.63
N THR A 98 -11.58 3.95 5.59
CA THR A 98 -13.01 3.88 5.93
C THR A 98 -13.26 4.24 7.40
N VAL A 99 -12.47 3.66 8.32
CA VAL A 99 -12.61 3.91 9.76
C VAL A 99 -12.18 5.34 10.11
N SER A 100 -11.15 5.87 9.47
CA SER A 100 -10.67 7.26 9.71
C SER A 100 -11.71 8.33 9.38
N LYS A 101 -12.73 8.00 8.54
CA LYS A 101 -13.84 8.91 8.17
C LYS A 101 -15.08 8.77 9.04
N LYS A 102 -15.23 7.67 9.77
CA LYS A 102 -16.45 7.35 10.51
C LYS A 102 -16.22 7.16 12.00
N GLY A 103 -14.98 6.89 12.42
CA GLY A 103 -14.63 6.50 13.79
C GLY A 103 -13.45 7.27 14.36
N PRO A 104 -12.99 6.86 15.54
CA PRO A 104 -11.83 7.47 16.22
C PRO A 104 -10.56 7.29 15.37
N LYS A 105 -9.79 8.37 15.23
CA LYS A 105 -8.52 8.32 14.49
C LYS A 105 -7.54 7.29 15.08
N ALA A 106 -7.49 7.17 16.39
CA ALA A 106 -6.64 6.19 17.06
C ALA A 106 -6.94 4.76 16.57
N LEU A 107 -8.23 4.37 16.52
CA LEU A 107 -8.63 3.06 16.01
C LEU A 107 -8.22 2.88 14.54
N ALA A 108 -8.39 3.91 13.71
CA ALA A 108 -8.01 3.83 12.31
C ALA A 108 -6.51 3.57 12.13
N TYR A 109 -5.65 4.29 12.85
CA TYR A 109 -4.20 4.06 12.80
C TYR A 109 -3.78 2.73 13.38
N THR A 110 -4.42 2.27 14.45
CA THR A 110 -4.19 0.92 15.00
C THR A 110 -4.51 -0.15 13.96
N LEU A 111 -5.63 -0.01 13.24
CA LEU A 111 -6.01 -0.94 12.18
C LEU A 111 -5.03 -0.89 10.99
N LEU A 112 -4.49 0.28 10.64
CA LEU A 112 -3.47 0.39 9.61
C LEU A 112 -2.21 -0.39 10.00
N VAL A 113 -1.70 -0.16 11.21
CA VAL A 113 -0.47 -0.81 11.70
C VAL A 113 -0.69 -2.31 11.86
N ALA A 114 -1.77 -2.72 12.52
CA ALA A 114 -2.08 -4.14 12.74
C ALA A 114 -2.33 -4.87 11.41
N GLY A 115 -3.10 -4.26 10.50
CA GLY A 115 -3.36 -4.81 9.17
C GLY A 115 -2.08 -4.94 8.35
N TRP A 116 -1.18 -3.94 8.44
CA TRP A 116 0.10 -3.99 7.75
C TRP A 116 1.01 -5.11 8.27
N ILE A 117 1.16 -5.21 9.60
CA ILE A 117 1.91 -6.30 10.25
C ILE A 117 1.32 -7.66 9.86
N ALA A 118 -0.01 -7.78 9.83
CA ALA A 118 -0.68 -9.02 9.43
C ALA A 118 -0.38 -9.40 7.97
N THR A 119 -0.34 -8.42 7.04
CA THR A 119 0.03 -8.69 5.64
C THR A 119 1.50 -9.11 5.52
N GLU A 120 2.42 -8.45 6.23
CA GLU A 120 3.84 -8.83 6.24
C GLU A 120 4.05 -10.22 6.86
N TYR A 121 3.37 -10.52 7.97
CA TYR A 121 3.41 -11.85 8.57
C TYR A 121 2.92 -12.93 7.60
N TRP A 122 1.84 -12.64 6.85
CA TRP A 122 1.32 -13.55 5.83
C TRP A 122 2.37 -13.86 4.75
N TYR A 123 3.17 -12.86 4.33
CA TYR A 123 4.25 -13.07 3.36
C TYR A 123 5.39 -13.94 3.89
N THR A 124 5.64 -13.94 5.21
CA THR A 124 6.74 -14.71 5.80
C THR A 124 6.36 -16.17 6.09
N VAL A 125 5.09 -16.46 6.35
CA VAL A 125 4.61 -17.81 6.73
C VAL A 125 3.70 -18.45 5.69
N GLY A 126 3.20 -17.70 4.71
CA GLY A 126 2.30 -18.18 3.66
C GLY A 126 3.03 -18.87 2.51
N GLU A 127 2.27 -19.47 1.62
CA GLU A 127 2.79 -20.12 0.40
C GLU A 127 3.43 -19.12 -0.60
N PHE A 128 3.29 -17.83 -0.35
CA PHE A 128 3.90 -16.73 -1.10
C PHE A 128 5.17 -16.19 -0.44
N SER A 129 5.78 -16.94 0.47
CA SER A 129 7.07 -16.59 1.06
C SER A 129 8.18 -16.78 0.02
N TRP A 130 8.65 -15.67 -0.53
CA TRP A 130 9.81 -15.60 -1.44
C TRP A 130 10.87 -14.64 -0.91
#